data_4cdff8fa9ca6794705f585e1837905bb
#
_entry.id   4cdff8fa9ca6794705f585e1837905bb
#
_cell.length_a   1.000
_cell.length_b   1.000
_cell.length_c   1.000
_cell.angle_alpha   90.00
_cell.angle_beta   90.00
_cell.angle_gamma   90.00
#
_symmetry.space_group_name_H-M   'P 1'
#
loop_
_entity.id
_entity.type
_entity.pdbx_description
1 polymer ?
#
loop_
_entity_poly.entity_id
_entity_poly.type
_entity_poly.pdbx_seq_one_letter_code
_entity_poly.pdbx_strand_id
1 'polypeptide(L)'
;MRRPRGASARCALLFDQWCASLENLKAVRELGWTWLTQLKADRRVNPDGAGLRPVAAAGVTAAGSVVHLEGYGRARVFAIAAKDGGIEYWATNDLEMGALAWLSLTERIRAIEEYHRGLKQYRGVERSQARGRHAQRNQIGLAIRALLRLEWHRYTTGVSWAEAKARVVREAVRSWISRGVRDERPLG
;
A
#
# COMPACT_ATOMS: atom_id res chain seq x y z
N MET A 1 26.40 16.37 -5.37
CA MET A 1 25.27 16.99 -4.64
C MET A 1 25.36 16.56 -3.17
N ARG A 2 25.75 17.43 -2.23
CA ARG A 2 25.90 17.10 -0.80
C ARG A 2 24.54 17.02 -0.14
N ARG A 3 24.22 15.88 0.52
CA ARG A 3 23.02 15.73 1.36
C ARG A 3 23.10 16.71 2.54
N PRO A 4 22.03 17.41 2.91
CA PRO A 4 21.99 18.23 4.11
C PRO A 4 22.15 17.33 5.36
N ARG A 5 23.14 17.64 6.21
CA ARG A 5 23.28 17.09 7.55
C ARG A 5 22.25 17.79 8.45
N GLY A 6 21.10 17.15 8.67
CA GLY A 6 20.09 17.61 9.61
C GLY A 6 19.01 16.57 9.71
N ALA A 7 18.81 15.99 10.92
CA ALA A 7 17.83 15.00 11.32
C ALA A 7 17.48 13.98 10.22
N SER A 8 18.21 12.87 10.18
CA SER A 8 17.92 11.76 9.27
C SER A 8 16.47 11.32 9.50
N ALA A 9 15.56 11.82 8.67
CA ALA A 9 14.25 11.23 8.54
C ALA A 9 14.50 9.77 8.16
N ARG A 10 14.31 8.85 9.10
CA ARG A 10 14.46 7.41 8.86
C ARG A 10 13.44 7.04 7.81
N CYS A 11 13.87 6.83 6.57
CA CYS A 11 13.00 6.33 5.52
C CYS A 11 12.51 4.93 5.92
N ALA A 12 11.20 4.76 6.01
CA ALA A 12 10.58 3.47 6.24
C ALA A 12 9.89 3.01 4.96
N LEU A 13 10.20 1.80 4.52
CA LEU A 13 9.54 1.14 3.41
C LEU A 13 8.56 0.10 3.95
N LEU A 14 7.30 0.25 3.57
CA LEU A 14 6.22 -0.65 3.95
C LEU A 14 5.77 -1.44 2.72
N PHE A 15 5.70 -2.76 2.86
CA PHE A 15 5.24 -3.63 1.78
C PHE A 15 4.56 -4.89 2.34
N ASP A 16 3.78 -5.54 1.48
CA ASP A 16 3.07 -6.76 1.83
C ASP A 16 3.99 -8.00 1.87
N GLN A 17 3.43 -9.13 2.30
CA GLN A 17 4.17 -10.39 2.40
C GLN A 17 4.69 -10.91 1.06
N TRP A 18 4.11 -10.52 -0.09
CA TRP A 18 4.55 -10.93 -1.42
C TRP A 18 5.89 -10.31 -1.80
N CYS A 19 6.15 -9.11 -1.31
CA CYS A 19 7.39 -8.38 -1.54
C CYS A 19 8.46 -8.67 -0.48
N ALA A 20 8.19 -9.51 0.54
CA ALA A 20 9.07 -9.81 1.66
C ALA A 20 10.15 -10.87 1.33
N SER A 21 10.69 -10.86 0.11
CA SER A 21 11.82 -11.73 -0.24
C SER A 21 13.08 -11.31 0.50
N LEU A 22 14.01 -12.26 0.75
CA LEU A 22 15.29 -11.95 1.38
C LEU A 22 16.11 -10.91 0.63
N GLU A 23 16.05 -10.96 -0.69
CA GLU A 23 16.74 -10.00 -1.57
C GLU A 23 16.21 -8.58 -1.34
N ASN A 24 14.89 -8.40 -1.33
CA ASN A 24 14.27 -7.10 -1.07
C ASN A 24 14.61 -6.58 0.33
N LEU A 25 14.51 -7.43 1.36
CA LEU A 25 14.86 -7.04 2.72
C LEU A 25 16.33 -6.60 2.86
N LYS A 26 17.25 -7.32 2.20
CA LYS A 26 18.68 -6.99 2.18
C LYS A 26 18.93 -5.69 1.42
N ALA A 27 18.32 -5.51 0.25
CA ALA A 27 18.45 -4.29 -0.54
C ALA A 27 18.01 -3.04 0.24
N VAL A 28 16.88 -3.13 0.96
CA VAL A 28 16.42 -2.02 1.82
C VAL A 28 17.39 -1.73 2.95
N ARG A 29 17.96 -2.77 3.56
CA ARG A 29 18.99 -2.62 4.60
C ARG A 29 20.27 -1.95 4.06
N GLU A 30 20.72 -2.31 2.87
CA GLU A 30 21.88 -1.70 2.20
C GLU A 30 21.68 -0.21 1.93
N LEU A 31 20.43 0.22 1.68
CA LEU A 31 20.08 1.63 1.57
C LEU A 31 20.06 2.36 2.93
N GLY A 32 20.26 1.65 4.04
CA GLY A 32 20.14 2.21 5.38
C GLY A 32 18.71 2.57 5.78
N TRP A 33 17.71 1.96 5.13
CA TRP A 33 16.29 2.23 5.39
C TRP A 33 15.71 1.20 6.35
N THR A 34 14.69 1.64 7.08
CA THR A 34 13.83 0.73 7.85
C THR A 34 12.80 0.09 6.93
N TRP A 35 12.55 -1.19 7.11
CA TRP A 35 11.42 -1.86 6.47
C TRP A 35 10.43 -2.37 7.50
N LEU A 36 9.17 -2.45 7.10
CA LEU A 36 8.08 -3.08 7.84
C LEU A 36 7.25 -3.91 6.87
N THR A 37 7.09 -5.20 7.14
CA THR A 37 6.35 -6.12 6.28
C THR A 37 5.64 -7.19 7.08
N GLN A 38 4.55 -7.71 6.51
CA GLN A 38 3.89 -8.90 7.03
C GLN A 38 4.69 -10.15 6.65
N LEU A 39 4.81 -11.09 7.56
CA LEU A 39 5.42 -12.39 7.33
C LEU A 39 4.34 -13.46 7.21
N LYS A 40 4.59 -14.49 6.38
CA LYS A 40 3.78 -15.70 6.38
C LYS A 40 4.00 -16.46 7.70
N ALA A 41 2.97 -17.14 8.19
CA ALA A 41 3.00 -17.88 9.45
C ALA A 41 4.06 -19.02 9.47
N ASP A 42 4.41 -19.55 8.30
CA ASP A 42 5.43 -20.59 8.09
C ASP A 42 6.86 -20.05 7.94
N ARG A 43 7.04 -18.70 7.93
CA ARG A 43 8.37 -18.09 7.81
C ARG A 43 9.29 -18.56 8.94
N ARG A 44 10.45 -19.07 8.57
CA ARG A 44 11.40 -19.64 9.54
C ARG A 44 12.18 -18.58 10.28
N VAL A 45 12.14 -18.69 11.61
CA VAL A 45 12.85 -17.81 12.54
C VAL A 45 13.49 -18.64 13.66
N ASN A 46 14.53 -18.09 14.27
CA ASN A 46 15.14 -18.64 15.47
C ASN A 46 15.05 -17.60 16.58
N PRO A 47 14.13 -17.73 17.55
CA PRO A 47 13.94 -16.74 18.60
C PRO A 47 14.95 -16.83 19.74
N ASP A 48 15.53 -17.99 19.99
CA ASP A 48 16.28 -18.34 21.21
C ASP A 48 17.63 -19.02 20.96
N GLY A 49 18.04 -19.19 19.70
CA GLY A 49 19.27 -19.91 19.35
C GLY A 49 19.11 -21.43 19.29
N ALA A 50 17.95 -21.98 19.69
CA ALA A 50 17.72 -23.43 19.76
C ALA A 50 17.34 -24.06 18.41
N GLY A 51 17.20 -23.26 17.35
CA GLY A 51 16.93 -23.78 16.00
C GLY A 51 15.83 -23.01 15.29
N LEU A 52 15.73 -23.28 13.99
CA LEU A 52 14.75 -22.65 13.10
C LEU A 52 13.38 -23.32 13.25
N ARG A 53 12.34 -22.51 13.44
CA ARG A 53 10.94 -22.93 13.47
C ARG A 53 10.02 -21.91 12.80
N PRO A 54 8.80 -22.27 12.39
CA PRO A 54 7.83 -21.32 11.87
C PRO A 54 7.58 -20.18 12.86
N VAL A 55 7.38 -18.96 12.39
CA VAL A 55 7.11 -17.80 13.25
C VAL A 55 5.87 -18.02 14.11
N ALA A 56 4.87 -18.74 13.61
CA ALA A 56 3.67 -19.12 14.36
C ALA A 56 3.96 -19.99 15.59
N ALA A 57 5.07 -20.76 15.59
CA ALA A 57 5.51 -21.62 16.70
C ALA A 57 6.64 -20.98 17.52
N ALA A 58 7.01 -19.72 17.24
CA ALA A 58 8.17 -19.07 17.82
C ALA A 58 7.88 -18.31 19.13
N GLY A 59 6.64 -18.31 19.62
CA GLY A 59 6.25 -17.61 20.85
C GLY A 59 6.39 -16.08 20.76
N VAL A 60 6.25 -15.52 19.57
CA VAL A 60 6.33 -14.08 19.34
C VAL A 60 5.15 -13.38 20.01
N THR A 61 5.41 -12.23 20.65
CA THR A 61 4.40 -11.47 21.40
C THR A 61 3.93 -10.21 20.65
N ALA A 62 2.81 -9.65 21.08
CA ALA A 62 2.32 -8.37 20.55
C ALA A 62 3.23 -7.19 20.88
N ALA A 63 4.00 -7.26 21.98
CA ALA A 63 4.99 -6.25 22.34
C ALA A 63 6.23 -6.26 21.43
N GLY A 64 6.37 -7.31 20.61
CA GLY A 64 7.48 -7.54 19.71
C GLY A 64 8.63 -8.34 20.34
N SER A 65 9.06 -9.36 19.62
CA SER A 65 10.17 -10.25 20.00
C SER A 65 11.29 -10.10 18.99
N VAL A 66 12.54 -10.00 19.44
CA VAL A 66 13.70 -10.01 18.55
C VAL A 66 14.06 -11.45 18.24
N VAL A 67 14.06 -11.78 16.96
CA VAL A 67 14.36 -13.14 16.45
C VAL A 67 15.42 -13.08 15.37
N HIS A 68 16.08 -14.19 15.10
CA HIS A 68 16.92 -14.35 13.93
C HIS A 68 16.07 -14.88 12.77
N LEU A 69 15.83 -14.04 11.76
CA LEU A 69 15.13 -14.41 10.53
C LEU A 69 16.08 -15.16 9.60
N GLU A 70 15.69 -16.35 9.15
CA GLU A 70 16.51 -17.21 8.30
C GLU A 70 17.02 -16.49 7.06
N GLY A 71 18.34 -16.49 6.86
CA GLY A 71 19.02 -15.86 5.72
C GLY A 71 19.12 -14.33 5.76
N TYR A 72 18.50 -13.68 6.75
CA TYR A 72 18.52 -12.21 6.89
C TYR A 72 19.35 -11.74 8.10
N GLY A 73 19.14 -12.33 9.26
CA GLY A 73 19.73 -11.90 10.53
C GLY A 73 18.66 -11.43 11.53
N ARG A 74 19.05 -10.55 12.47
CA ARG A 74 18.13 -10.09 13.52
C ARG A 74 17.03 -9.21 12.96
N ALA A 75 15.79 -9.48 13.38
CA ALA A 75 14.60 -8.71 13.08
C ALA A 75 13.70 -8.68 14.31
N ARG A 76 12.91 -7.63 14.49
CA ARG A 76 11.85 -7.57 15.49
C ARG A 76 10.54 -8.01 14.86
N VAL A 77 9.83 -8.92 15.51
CA VAL A 77 8.57 -9.48 15.00
C VAL A 77 7.48 -9.27 16.05
N PHE A 78 6.30 -8.86 15.59
CA PHE A 78 5.10 -8.64 16.38
C PHE A 78 4.04 -9.67 15.98
N ALA A 79 3.33 -10.24 16.94
CA ALA A 79 2.16 -11.09 16.70
C ALA A 79 0.90 -10.32 17.08
N ILE A 80 0.06 -10.03 16.09
CA ILE A 80 -1.09 -9.13 16.24
C ILE A 80 -2.36 -9.88 15.89
N ALA A 81 -3.42 -9.68 16.68
CA ALA A 81 -4.73 -10.22 16.36
C ALA A 81 -5.28 -9.57 15.09
N ALA A 82 -5.59 -10.40 14.09
CA ALA A 82 -6.22 -9.97 12.86
C ALA A 82 -7.74 -9.79 13.05
N LYS A 83 -8.39 -9.04 12.16
CA LYS A 83 -9.82 -8.78 12.23
C LYS A 83 -10.68 -10.02 12.05
N ASP A 84 -10.17 -11.03 11.36
CA ASP A 84 -10.82 -12.32 11.12
C ASP A 84 -10.62 -13.33 12.27
N GLY A 85 -9.98 -12.90 13.38
CA GLY A 85 -9.66 -13.74 14.54
C GLY A 85 -8.36 -14.53 14.41
N GLY A 86 -7.65 -14.40 13.29
CA GLY A 86 -6.32 -14.99 13.10
C GLY A 86 -5.21 -14.20 13.78
N ILE A 87 -3.97 -14.60 13.54
CA ILE A 87 -2.77 -13.88 14.00
C ILE A 87 -1.96 -13.48 12.78
N GLU A 88 -1.66 -12.19 12.68
CA GLU A 88 -0.74 -11.62 11.70
C GLU A 88 0.64 -11.42 12.33
N TYR A 89 1.67 -11.75 11.58
CA TYR A 89 3.06 -11.58 12.00
C TYR A 89 3.69 -10.43 11.21
N TRP A 90 4.12 -9.40 11.90
CA TRP A 90 4.73 -8.23 11.30
C TRP A 90 6.19 -8.12 11.73
N ALA A 91 7.09 -7.86 10.79
CA ALA A 91 8.53 -7.81 11.05
C ALA A 91 9.15 -6.51 10.56
N THR A 92 10.24 -6.10 11.25
CA THR A 92 11.04 -4.93 10.91
C THR A 92 12.52 -5.15 11.24
N ASN A 93 13.41 -4.44 10.55
CA ASN A 93 14.83 -4.37 10.92
C ASN A 93 15.14 -3.32 12.00
N ASP A 94 14.17 -2.51 12.39
CA ASP A 94 14.32 -1.62 13.55
C ASP A 94 14.04 -2.41 14.84
N LEU A 95 15.12 -2.84 15.49
CA LEU A 95 15.03 -3.66 16.70
C LEU A 95 14.47 -2.90 17.91
N GLU A 96 14.47 -1.58 17.86
CA GLU A 96 13.97 -0.69 18.92
C GLU A 96 12.53 -0.21 18.66
N MET A 97 11.91 -0.62 17.54
CA MET A 97 10.55 -0.20 17.19
C MET A 97 9.57 -0.63 18.27
N GLY A 98 8.91 0.33 18.89
CA GLY A 98 7.84 0.07 19.88
C GLY A 98 6.49 -0.17 19.20
N ALA A 99 5.54 -0.72 19.95
CA ALA A 99 4.18 -1.02 19.46
C ALA A 99 3.45 0.23 18.92
N LEU A 100 3.63 1.40 19.52
CA LEU A 100 3.01 2.65 19.05
C LEU A 100 3.58 3.11 17.70
N ALA A 101 4.90 2.99 17.49
CA ALA A 101 5.52 3.31 16.21
C ALA A 101 5.04 2.34 15.12
N TRP A 102 4.93 1.06 15.45
CA TRP A 102 4.37 0.04 14.57
C TRP A 102 2.92 0.38 14.17
N LEU A 103 2.04 0.72 15.12
CA LEU A 103 0.65 1.08 14.86
C LEU A 103 0.54 2.27 13.90
N SER A 104 1.32 3.33 14.11
CA SER A 104 1.31 4.52 13.24
C SER A 104 1.76 4.21 11.81
N LEU A 105 2.66 3.24 11.63
CA LEU A 105 3.10 2.80 10.31
C LEU A 105 2.06 1.92 9.62
N THR A 106 1.36 1.05 10.36
CA THR A 106 0.31 0.19 9.78
C THR A 106 -0.91 0.96 9.32
N GLU A 107 -1.24 2.10 9.95
CA GLU A 107 -2.27 3.01 9.43
C GLU A 107 -1.95 3.50 8.01
N ARG A 108 -0.67 3.72 7.69
CA ARG A 108 -0.23 4.11 6.35
C ARG A 108 -0.39 2.98 5.32
N ILE A 109 -0.31 1.71 5.73
CA ILE A 109 -0.57 0.56 4.85
C ILE A 109 -2.02 0.57 4.39
N ARG A 110 -2.96 0.90 5.28
CA ARG A 110 -4.38 1.06 4.92
C ARG A 110 -4.60 2.11 3.84
N ALA A 111 -3.83 3.21 3.88
CA ALA A 111 -3.89 4.23 2.84
C ALA A 111 -3.43 3.69 1.47
N ILE A 112 -2.44 2.79 1.43
CA ILE A 112 -2.00 2.11 0.21
C ILE A 112 -3.09 1.17 -0.33
N GLU A 113 -3.73 0.39 0.54
CA GLU A 113 -4.85 -0.48 0.16
C GLU A 113 -6.04 0.33 -0.35
N GLU A 114 -6.37 1.45 0.29
CA GLU A 114 -7.41 2.36 -0.16
C GLU A 114 -7.08 2.97 -1.53
N TYR A 115 -5.81 3.35 -1.75
CA TYR A 115 -5.32 3.81 -3.04
C TYR A 115 -5.49 2.73 -4.13
N HIS A 116 -5.08 1.49 -3.89
CA HIS A 116 -5.27 0.40 -4.84
C HIS A 116 -6.75 0.12 -5.12
N ARG A 117 -7.58 0.11 -4.08
CA ARG A 117 -9.04 -0.01 -4.23
C ARG A 117 -9.62 1.12 -5.05
N GLY A 118 -9.16 2.35 -4.82
CA GLY A 118 -9.56 3.52 -5.61
C GLY A 118 -9.22 3.38 -7.10
N LEU A 119 -8.02 2.89 -7.44
CA LEU A 119 -7.62 2.61 -8.82
C LEU A 119 -8.49 1.53 -9.47
N LYS A 120 -8.77 0.44 -8.76
CA LYS A 120 -9.57 -0.69 -9.27
C LYS A 120 -11.04 -0.32 -9.44
N GLN A 121 -11.68 0.16 -8.39
CA GLN A 121 -13.14 0.38 -8.37
C GLN A 121 -13.56 1.64 -9.12
N TYR A 122 -12.84 2.75 -8.95
CA TYR A 122 -13.26 4.03 -9.49
C TYR A 122 -12.67 4.35 -10.86
N ARG A 123 -11.57 3.70 -11.25
CA ARG A 123 -10.84 3.98 -12.49
C ARG A 123 -10.82 2.83 -13.49
N GLY A 124 -11.37 1.68 -13.13
CA GLY A 124 -11.56 0.56 -14.04
C GLY A 124 -10.26 0.01 -14.60
N VAL A 125 -9.14 0.12 -13.88
CA VAL A 125 -7.82 -0.39 -14.32
C VAL A 125 -7.90 -1.88 -14.62
N GLU A 126 -8.66 -2.65 -13.84
CA GLU A 126 -8.87 -4.08 -14.04
C GLU A 126 -9.75 -4.41 -15.25
N ARG A 127 -10.57 -3.45 -15.71
CA ARG A 127 -11.45 -3.62 -16.88
C ARG A 127 -10.78 -3.23 -18.20
N SER A 128 -9.50 -2.86 -18.13
CA SER A 128 -8.75 -2.46 -19.31
C SER A 128 -8.57 -3.62 -20.26
N GLN A 129 -8.98 -3.41 -21.50
CA GLN A 129 -8.71 -4.33 -22.61
C GLN A 129 -7.41 -4.00 -23.34
N ALA A 130 -6.64 -3.04 -22.85
CA ALA A 130 -5.38 -2.65 -23.45
C ALA A 130 -4.35 -3.79 -23.34
N ARG A 131 -3.91 -4.34 -24.47
CA ARG A 131 -2.95 -5.46 -24.53
C ARG A 131 -1.52 -4.99 -24.78
N GLY A 132 -1.33 -3.82 -25.40
CA GLY A 132 -0.02 -3.27 -25.70
C GLY A 132 0.64 -2.63 -24.46
N ARG A 133 1.93 -2.88 -24.24
CA ARG A 133 2.71 -2.36 -23.10
C ARG A 133 2.57 -0.85 -22.92
N HIS A 134 2.63 -0.07 -24.00
CA HIS A 134 2.48 1.38 -23.95
C HIS A 134 1.04 1.79 -23.59
N ALA A 135 0.04 1.12 -24.15
CA ALA A 135 -1.36 1.39 -23.85
C ALA A 135 -1.69 1.08 -22.39
N GLN A 136 -1.18 -0.01 -21.83
CA GLN A 136 -1.35 -0.35 -20.42
C GLN A 136 -0.69 0.71 -19.51
N ARG A 137 0.54 1.14 -19.80
CA ARG A 137 1.23 2.20 -19.05
C ARG A 137 0.45 3.52 -19.08
N ASN A 138 -0.01 3.93 -20.26
CA ASN A 138 -0.79 5.15 -20.41
C ASN A 138 -2.10 5.08 -19.63
N GLN A 139 -2.80 3.95 -19.69
CA GLN A 139 -4.03 3.77 -18.94
C GLN A 139 -3.82 3.82 -17.43
N ILE A 140 -2.80 3.13 -16.91
CA ILE A 140 -2.44 3.20 -15.49
C ILE A 140 -2.09 4.64 -15.11
N GLY A 141 -1.28 5.32 -15.91
CA GLY A 141 -0.92 6.72 -15.68
C GLY A 141 -2.12 7.67 -15.64
N LEU A 142 -3.08 7.50 -16.57
CA LEU A 142 -4.32 8.25 -16.59
C LEU A 142 -5.20 7.94 -15.37
N ALA A 143 -5.29 6.68 -14.96
CA ALA A 143 -6.03 6.26 -13.77
C ALA A 143 -5.46 6.87 -12.49
N ILE A 144 -4.13 6.89 -12.33
CA ILE A 144 -3.45 7.53 -11.20
C ILE A 144 -3.75 9.03 -11.18
N ARG A 145 -3.58 9.73 -12.31
CA ARG A 145 -3.86 11.16 -12.40
C ARG A 145 -5.32 11.50 -12.07
N ALA A 146 -6.23 10.67 -12.51
CA ALA A 146 -7.65 10.84 -12.23
C ALA A 146 -7.97 10.56 -10.74
N LEU A 147 -7.32 9.59 -10.11
CA LEU A 147 -7.46 9.34 -8.67
C LEU A 147 -6.92 10.51 -7.84
N LEU A 148 -5.74 11.03 -8.20
CA LEU A 148 -5.17 12.20 -7.53
C LEU A 148 -6.07 13.44 -7.62
N ARG A 149 -6.75 13.66 -8.76
CA ARG A 149 -7.74 14.72 -8.87
C ARG A 149 -8.96 14.53 -7.99
N LEU A 150 -9.45 13.30 -7.86
CA LEU A 150 -10.54 12.99 -6.93
C LEU A 150 -10.12 13.15 -5.47
N GLU A 151 -8.89 12.74 -5.15
CA GLU A 151 -8.35 12.89 -3.80
C GLU A 151 -8.18 14.37 -3.44
N TRP A 152 -7.65 15.16 -4.36
CA TRP A 152 -7.57 16.62 -4.21
C TRP A 152 -8.95 17.24 -4.02
N HIS A 153 -9.94 16.84 -4.82
CA HIS A 153 -11.31 17.30 -4.69
C HIS A 153 -11.92 16.94 -3.33
N ARG A 154 -11.73 15.68 -2.89
CA ARG A 154 -12.14 15.22 -1.55
C ARG A 154 -11.50 16.08 -0.45
N TYR A 155 -10.19 16.30 -0.54
CA TYR A 155 -9.46 17.09 0.44
C TYR A 155 -9.96 18.54 0.52
N THR A 156 -10.28 19.17 -0.62
CA THR A 156 -10.69 20.56 -0.67
C THR A 156 -12.18 20.79 -0.40
N THR A 157 -13.05 19.83 -0.69
CA THR A 157 -14.51 19.98 -0.62
C THR A 157 -15.19 19.08 0.41
N GLY A 158 -14.49 18.06 0.95
CA GLY A 158 -15.08 17.03 1.79
C GLY A 158 -15.97 16.01 1.06
N VAL A 159 -16.17 16.16 -0.26
CA VAL A 159 -17.04 15.28 -1.07
C VAL A 159 -16.36 13.94 -1.31
N SER A 160 -17.08 12.83 -1.10
CA SER A 160 -16.55 11.48 -1.33
C SER A 160 -16.21 11.21 -2.80
N TRP A 161 -15.27 10.28 -3.06
CA TRP A 161 -14.91 9.88 -4.44
C TRP A 161 -16.11 9.38 -5.24
N ALA A 162 -17.01 8.61 -4.61
CA ALA A 162 -18.22 8.08 -5.25
C ALA A 162 -19.14 9.21 -5.70
N GLU A 163 -19.37 10.17 -4.84
CA GLU A 163 -20.21 11.32 -5.13
C GLU A 163 -19.59 12.24 -6.19
N ALA A 164 -18.30 12.54 -6.09
CA ALA A 164 -17.57 13.33 -7.08
C ALA A 164 -17.65 12.66 -8.47
N LYS A 165 -17.42 11.33 -8.55
CA LYS A 165 -17.55 10.58 -9.80
C LYS A 165 -18.98 10.63 -10.34
N ALA A 166 -20.00 10.44 -9.50
CA ALA A 166 -21.40 10.49 -9.92
C ALA A 166 -21.81 11.87 -10.43
N ARG A 167 -21.29 12.95 -9.85
CA ARG A 167 -21.50 14.33 -10.35
C ARG A 167 -20.89 14.51 -11.74
N VAL A 168 -19.61 14.16 -11.93
CA VAL A 168 -18.92 14.28 -13.22
C VAL A 168 -19.66 13.50 -14.32
N VAL A 169 -20.07 12.27 -14.04
CA VAL A 169 -20.81 11.44 -15.01
C VAL A 169 -22.16 12.08 -15.34
N ARG A 170 -22.93 12.54 -14.35
CA ARG A 170 -24.22 13.20 -14.57
C ARG A 170 -24.08 14.47 -15.41
N GLU A 171 -23.09 15.30 -15.13
CA GLU A 171 -22.83 16.52 -15.90
C GLU A 171 -22.41 16.22 -17.33
N ALA A 172 -21.56 15.20 -17.54
CA ALA A 172 -21.17 14.76 -18.87
C ALA A 172 -22.37 14.27 -19.69
N VAL A 173 -23.24 13.45 -19.08
CA VAL A 173 -24.47 12.93 -19.72
C VAL A 173 -25.43 14.08 -20.04
N ARG A 174 -25.67 15.00 -19.12
CA ARG A 174 -26.50 16.19 -19.36
C ARG A 174 -25.97 17.04 -20.52
N SER A 175 -24.65 17.29 -20.51
CA SER A 175 -24.01 18.05 -21.59
C SER A 175 -24.09 17.36 -22.94
N TRP A 176 -24.00 16.03 -22.97
CA TRP A 176 -24.14 15.24 -24.19
C TRP A 176 -25.57 15.29 -24.73
N ILE A 177 -26.59 15.08 -23.91
CA ILE A 177 -28.01 15.16 -24.26
C ILE A 177 -28.33 16.57 -24.78
N SER A 178 -27.87 17.62 -24.08
CA SER A 178 -28.13 19.03 -24.47
C SER A 178 -27.51 19.40 -25.83
N ARG A 179 -26.39 18.74 -26.21
CA ARG A 179 -25.78 18.95 -27.54
C ARG A 179 -26.54 18.19 -28.62
N GLY A 180 -26.92 16.92 -28.38
CA GLY A 180 -27.69 16.13 -29.31
C GLY A 180 -29.03 16.78 -29.72
N VAL A 181 -29.73 17.39 -28.77
CA VAL A 181 -31.00 18.13 -29.03
C VAL A 181 -30.83 19.39 -29.89
N ARG A 182 -29.61 19.96 -29.92
CA ARG A 182 -29.35 21.17 -30.77
C ARG A 182 -29.04 20.82 -32.22
N ASP A 183 -28.55 19.61 -32.52
CA ASP A 183 -28.19 19.21 -33.89
C ASP A 183 -29.41 18.68 -34.69
N GLU A 184 -30.56 18.49 -34.07
CA GLU A 184 -31.80 18.06 -34.73
C GLU A 184 -32.69 19.23 -35.18
N ARG A 185 -32.14 20.40 -35.47
CA ARG A 185 -32.95 21.42 -36.19
C ARG A 185 -33.08 20.99 -37.65
N PRO A 186 -34.31 20.82 -38.15
CA PRO A 186 -34.51 20.47 -39.54
C PRO A 186 -33.95 21.62 -40.42
N LEU A 187 -33.14 21.18 -41.40
CA LEU A 187 -32.74 22.06 -42.50
C LEU A 187 -34.04 22.40 -43.25
N GLY A 188 -34.54 23.63 -43.05
CA GLY A 188 -35.59 24.24 -43.82
C GLY A 188 -35.08 24.64 -45.19
#